data_934024e1191888eea52d6f24f200a280
#
_entry.id   934024e1191888eea52d6f24f200a280
#
_cell.length_a   1.000
_cell.length_b   1.000
_cell.length_c   1.000
_cell.angle_alpha   90.00
_cell.angle_beta   90.00
_cell.angle_gamma   90.00
#
_symmetry.space_group_name_H-M   'P 1'
#
loop_
_entity.id
_entity.type
_entity.pdbx_description
1 polymer ?
#
loop_
_entity_poly.entity_id
_entity_poly.type
_entity_poly.pdbx_seq_one_letter_code
_entity_poly.pdbx_strand_id
1 'polypeptide(L)'
;MSNPPNPFHAGELRAQARAGAGDVASWAAGFIRPRMPQQHREFFEQLPFIVLAGADEEGRHWVTLLDGPEHFIHSPDNKTLLVSTDPDPQDPLSHALSSGTDIGMLGIELSSRRRNRLSGRFRQISTGYAIDIQQSFGNCPQYITERSWHRVINGVPPKAVHSTELSADQITRIRAADTLFIGSGQVGREGHPSDGFDASHRGGAPGFVAVTSPKHIRIPDYSGNNFFNTIGNLLENPKVGLVFVDFETGGLLHVTGTASVEWDPVDSHDPKALRMINVKVDAVVDRPAAMSLRWTKEDADVRKLVVAKKVRESEEITSFFLAPIDGQPLQSFYPGQHLPIEVTLPGQSQPEKRTYSLSAAPLPNFYRISIKREPGGLVSNYLHDHLQPGDMLRTRAPSGDFVLPDGDGPVVLASAGVGVTPMIAMLHALAVDPEPRQVAFAQAVRNGVNHAFKEEVNRIAHQTPTISKHVTYSRPEAFDKLGHHYDANGRLSAETLLGLSPDKDTQFLLCGPAGFISSLRSGLEEAGIPADHIHFETFGPTG
;
A
#
# COMPACT_ATOMS: atom_id res chain seq x y z
N MET A 1 9.23 0.54 31.00
CA MET A 1 9.49 1.06 29.64
C MET A 1 8.34 1.97 29.28
N SER A 2 8.57 3.21 28.90
CA SER A 2 7.49 4.12 28.46
C SER A 2 6.92 3.58 27.16
N ASN A 3 5.60 3.42 27.07
CA ASN A 3 4.94 3.13 25.80
C ASN A 3 5.48 4.09 24.72
N PRO A 4 5.76 3.60 23.50
CA PRO A 4 6.15 4.48 22.41
C PRO A 4 5.07 5.57 22.26
N PRO A 5 5.45 6.81 21.94
CA PRO A 5 4.49 7.89 21.78
C PRO A 5 3.47 7.49 20.71
N ASN A 6 2.20 7.83 20.96
CA ASN A 6 1.13 7.56 20.00
C ASN A 6 1.50 8.20 18.65
N PRO A 7 1.51 7.45 17.53
CA PRO A 7 1.90 8.00 16.23
C PRO A 7 0.87 8.96 15.63
N PHE A 8 -0.32 9.06 16.24
CA PHE A 8 -1.42 9.90 15.79
C PHE A 8 -1.64 11.11 16.69
N HIS A 9 -1.95 12.24 16.08
CA HIS A 9 -2.36 13.45 16.80
C HIS A 9 -3.87 13.42 17.16
N ALA A 10 -4.32 14.39 17.94
CA ALA A 10 -5.68 14.46 18.46
C ALA A 10 -6.78 14.44 17.37
N GLY A 11 -6.55 15.06 16.22
CA GLY A 11 -7.49 15.09 15.11
C GLY A 11 -7.69 13.72 14.47
N GLU A 12 -6.60 12.98 14.26
CA GLU A 12 -6.65 11.61 13.72
C GLU A 12 -7.38 10.67 14.68
N LEU A 13 -7.08 10.74 15.98
CA LEU A 13 -7.77 9.94 17.00
C LEU A 13 -9.27 10.26 17.07
N ARG A 14 -9.66 11.54 16.93
CA ARG A 14 -11.09 11.90 16.84
C ARG A 14 -11.76 11.37 15.59
N ALA A 15 -11.06 11.42 14.44
CA ALA A 15 -11.56 10.85 13.19
C ALA A 15 -11.74 9.34 13.29
N GLN A 16 -10.77 8.62 13.86
CA GLN A 16 -10.82 7.18 14.10
C GLN A 16 -11.99 6.79 15.03
N ALA A 17 -12.14 7.50 16.14
CA ALA A 17 -13.24 7.27 17.09
C ALA A 17 -14.61 7.50 16.44
N ARG A 18 -14.76 8.59 15.66
CA ARG A 18 -16.01 8.91 14.97
C ARG A 18 -16.36 7.90 13.87
N ALA A 19 -15.35 7.37 13.20
CA ALA A 19 -15.52 6.33 12.17
C ALA A 19 -15.75 4.92 12.74
N GLY A 20 -15.64 4.72 14.06
CA GLY A 20 -15.72 3.41 14.67
C GLY A 20 -14.56 2.47 14.32
N ALA A 21 -13.38 3.04 14.01
CA ALA A 21 -12.23 2.28 13.52
C ALA A 21 -11.54 1.40 14.58
N GLY A 22 -12.01 1.39 15.82
CA GLY A 22 -11.41 0.63 16.91
C GLY A 22 -10.06 1.18 17.37
N ASP A 23 -9.24 0.35 17.99
CA ASP A 23 -7.91 0.75 18.49
C ASP A 23 -6.86 0.65 17.39
N VAL A 24 -6.88 1.62 16.46
CA VAL A 24 -5.90 1.72 15.36
C VAL A 24 -4.50 2.03 15.90
N ALA A 25 -4.42 2.83 16.96
CA ALA A 25 -3.15 3.30 17.52
C ALA A 25 -2.28 2.16 18.05
N SER A 26 -2.89 1.12 18.64
CA SER A 26 -2.14 0.01 19.23
C SER A 26 -1.35 -0.81 18.20
N TRP A 27 -1.87 -0.96 16.98
CA TRP A 27 -1.16 -1.71 15.94
C TRP A 27 -0.41 -0.81 14.96
N ALA A 28 -0.88 0.43 14.73
CA ALA A 28 -0.24 1.35 13.80
C ALA A 28 1.15 1.82 14.28
N ALA A 29 1.40 1.88 15.59
CA ALA A 29 2.71 2.18 16.16
C ALA A 29 3.83 1.25 15.63
N GLY A 30 3.47 0.01 15.24
CA GLY A 30 4.38 -0.92 14.59
C GLY A 30 4.68 -0.60 13.12
N PHE A 31 3.82 0.15 12.44
CA PHE A 31 3.93 0.46 11.01
C PHE A 31 4.48 1.86 10.73
N ILE A 32 4.12 2.85 11.56
CA ILE A 32 4.62 4.23 11.47
C ILE A 32 5.95 4.31 12.22
N ARG A 33 7.02 4.56 11.49
CA ARG A 33 8.39 4.50 12.02
C ARG A 33 9.09 5.85 11.91
N PRO A 34 10.00 6.20 12.84
CA PRO A 34 10.82 7.39 12.73
C PRO A 34 12.03 7.21 11.78
N ARG A 35 11.98 6.22 10.92
CA ARG A 35 13.04 5.86 9.98
C ARG A 35 12.47 5.06 8.82
N MET A 36 13.17 5.03 7.69
CA MET A 36 12.86 4.17 6.54
C MET A 36 13.47 2.78 6.71
N PRO A 37 12.72 1.70 6.55
CA PRO A 37 13.28 0.38 6.27
C PRO A 37 14.03 0.37 4.93
N GLN A 38 14.92 -0.61 4.73
CA GLN A 38 15.70 -0.74 3.50
C GLN A 38 14.79 -0.78 2.25
N GLN A 39 13.72 -1.55 2.30
CA GLN A 39 12.72 -1.63 1.23
C GLN A 39 12.07 -0.27 0.86
N HIS A 40 11.88 0.64 1.84
CA HIS A 40 11.37 1.99 1.54
C HIS A 40 12.44 2.85 0.89
N ARG A 41 13.71 2.72 1.31
CA ARG A 41 14.85 3.43 0.72
C ARG A 41 15.00 3.08 -0.75
N GLU A 42 15.08 1.80 -1.07
CA GLU A 42 15.15 1.26 -2.45
C GLU A 42 13.95 1.71 -3.29
N PHE A 43 12.75 1.70 -2.69
CA PHE A 43 11.55 2.18 -3.35
C PHE A 43 11.64 3.66 -3.73
N PHE A 44 12.09 4.54 -2.83
CA PHE A 44 12.20 5.96 -3.12
C PHE A 44 13.28 6.26 -4.16
N GLU A 45 14.41 5.55 -4.14
CA GLU A 45 15.53 5.76 -5.07
C GLU A 45 15.20 5.45 -6.54
N GLN A 46 14.22 4.59 -6.80
CA GLN A 46 13.81 4.23 -8.17
C GLN A 46 12.70 5.13 -8.73
N LEU A 47 12.10 6.00 -7.91
CA LEU A 47 10.96 6.81 -8.35
C LEU A 47 11.39 7.89 -9.34
N PRO A 48 10.63 8.11 -10.43
CA PRO A 48 10.88 9.20 -11.38
C PRO A 48 10.36 10.56 -10.89
N PHE A 49 9.51 10.56 -9.86
CA PHE A 49 8.95 11.75 -9.23
C PHE A 49 8.50 11.46 -7.79
N ILE A 50 8.33 12.52 -7.02
CA ILE A 50 7.73 12.51 -5.68
C ILE A 50 6.63 13.56 -5.60
N VAL A 51 5.66 13.33 -4.72
CA VAL A 51 4.59 14.29 -4.38
C VAL A 51 4.93 14.92 -3.04
N LEU A 52 4.94 16.25 -2.98
CA LEU A 52 5.21 17.03 -1.79
C LEU A 52 4.00 17.86 -1.40
N ALA A 53 3.69 17.90 -0.11
CA ALA A 53 2.70 18.80 0.48
C ALA A 53 3.38 19.70 1.52
N GLY A 54 3.02 20.97 1.54
CA GLY A 54 3.58 21.95 2.47
C GLY A 54 2.76 23.24 2.49
N ALA A 55 3.26 24.24 3.18
CA ALA A 55 2.68 25.59 3.19
C ALA A 55 3.62 26.60 2.53
N ASP A 56 3.03 27.58 1.84
CA ASP A 56 3.74 28.77 1.38
C ASP A 56 3.91 29.78 2.53
N GLU A 57 4.54 30.92 2.24
CA GLU A 57 4.82 31.97 3.24
C GLU A 57 3.55 32.61 3.82
N GLU A 58 2.44 32.61 3.06
CA GLU A 58 1.14 33.05 3.53
C GLU A 58 0.41 31.97 4.33
N GLY A 59 1.03 30.80 4.49
CA GLY A 59 0.47 29.66 5.19
C GLY A 59 -0.67 29.00 4.44
N ARG A 60 -0.78 29.16 3.12
CA ARG A 60 -1.69 28.38 2.28
C ARG A 60 -1.08 27.00 2.03
N HIS A 61 -1.90 25.96 2.10
CA HIS A 61 -1.44 24.59 1.84
C HIS A 61 -1.45 24.31 0.34
N TRP A 62 -0.37 23.72 -0.15
CA TRP A 62 -0.21 23.32 -1.54
C TRP A 62 0.29 21.89 -1.63
N VAL A 63 0.05 21.28 -2.78
CA VAL A 63 0.65 20.01 -3.18
C VAL A 63 1.32 20.20 -4.53
N THR A 64 2.52 19.65 -4.67
CA THR A 64 3.24 19.65 -5.94
C THR A 64 3.86 18.31 -6.25
N LEU A 65 4.29 18.14 -7.49
CA LEU A 65 5.11 17.03 -7.93
C LEU A 65 6.49 17.56 -8.32
N LEU A 66 7.51 16.87 -7.84
CA LEU A 66 8.90 17.14 -8.19
C LEU A 66 9.46 15.93 -8.93
N ASP A 67 9.88 16.11 -10.18
CA ASP A 67 10.55 15.10 -11.00
C ASP A 67 12.01 15.47 -11.26
N GLY A 68 12.82 14.47 -11.55
CA GLY A 68 14.24 14.67 -11.81
C GLY A 68 14.79 13.59 -12.73
N PRO A 69 16.09 13.64 -13.12
CA PRO A 69 16.73 12.58 -13.88
C PRO A 69 16.68 11.24 -13.13
N GLU A 70 17.14 10.17 -13.77
CA GLU A 70 17.29 8.89 -13.09
C GLU A 70 18.16 9.04 -11.82
N HIS A 71 17.75 8.38 -10.73
CA HIS A 71 18.41 8.45 -9.43
C HIS A 71 18.50 9.87 -8.83
N PHE A 72 17.56 10.76 -9.13
CA PHE A 72 17.53 12.09 -8.52
C PHE A 72 17.23 12.03 -7.01
N ILE A 73 16.77 10.88 -6.52
CA ILE A 73 16.60 10.59 -5.10
C ILE A 73 17.63 9.55 -4.69
N HIS A 74 18.32 9.81 -3.57
CA HIS A 74 19.27 8.88 -2.96
C HIS A 74 19.11 8.87 -1.45
N SER A 75 19.20 7.70 -0.83
CA SER A 75 19.08 7.52 0.61
C SER A 75 20.43 7.10 1.20
N PRO A 76 21.23 8.01 1.76
CA PRO A 76 22.52 7.68 2.37
C PRO A 76 22.37 6.85 3.65
N ASP A 77 21.27 7.04 4.36
CA ASP A 77 20.94 6.35 5.60
C ASP A 77 19.42 6.19 5.77
N ASN A 78 18.98 5.63 6.89
CA ASN A 78 17.56 5.35 7.12
C ASN A 78 16.72 6.56 7.59
N LYS A 79 17.31 7.74 7.68
CA LYS A 79 16.66 8.99 8.16
C LYS A 79 16.75 10.13 7.16
N THR A 80 17.46 9.95 6.05
CA THR A 80 17.72 11.03 5.09
C THR A 80 17.42 10.56 3.66
N LEU A 81 16.72 11.42 2.90
CA LEU A 81 16.66 11.36 1.45
C LEU A 81 17.36 12.60 0.88
N LEU A 82 18.27 12.41 -0.05
CA LEU A 82 18.87 13.45 -0.87
C LEU A 82 18.06 13.62 -2.15
N VAL A 83 17.82 14.86 -2.57
CA VAL A 83 17.05 15.20 -3.77
C VAL A 83 17.90 16.12 -4.65
N SER A 84 18.26 15.63 -5.84
CA SER A 84 19.17 16.29 -6.79
C SER A 84 18.42 16.99 -7.93
N THR A 85 17.37 17.73 -7.61
CA THR A 85 16.63 18.55 -8.57
C THR A 85 16.10 19.81 -7.88
N ASP A 86 16.07 20.92 -8.60
CA ASP A 86 15.57 22.17 -8.08
C ASP A 86 14.06 22.29 -8.28
N PRO A 87 13.32 22.82 -7.29
CA PRO A 87 11.94 23.20 -7.48
C PRO A 87 11.80 24.27 -8.57
N ASP A 88 10.84 24.08 -9.49
CA ASP A 88 10.55 25.07 -10.52
C ASP A 88 10.12 26.41 -9.87
N PRO A 89 10.72 27.55 -10.22
CA PRO A 89 10.34 28.86 -9.65
C PRO A 89 8.87 29.25 -9.81
N GLN A 90 8.16 28.64 -10.77
CA GLN A 90 6.72 28.85 -10.97
C GLN A 90 5.84 27.96 -10.07
N ASP A 91 6.46 27.05 -9.31
CA ASP A 91 5.74 26.20 -8.40
C ASP A 91 5.29 26.97 -7.15
N PRO A 92 4.04 26.79 -6.67
CA PRO A 92 3.57 27.53 -5.51
C PRO A 92 4.34 27.21 -4.20
N LEU A 93 5.04 26.08 -4.14
CA LEU A 93 5.90 25.70 -3.02
C LEU A 93 7.39 26.02 -3.23
N SER A 94 7.80 26.53 -4.39
CA SER A 94 9.23 26.69 -4.73
C SER A 94 10.01 27.47 -3.70
N HIS A 95 9.47 28.58 -3.23
CA HIS A 95 10.12 29.44 -2.24
C HIS A 95 10.21 28.75 -0.86
N ALA A 96 9.13 28.14 -0.40
CA ALA A 96 9.10 27.41 0.87
C ALA A 96 10.09 26.22 0.87
N LEU A 97 10.13 25.46 -0.22
CA LEU A 97 11.08 24.36 -0.37
C LEU A 97 12.53 24.84 -0.37
N SER A 98 12.83 25.93 -1.09
CA SER A 98 14.19 26.50 -1.14
C SER A 98 14.62 27.09 0.21
N SER A 99 13.70 27.65 0.99
CA SER A 99 13.97 28.24 2.33
C SER A 99 14.04 27.20 3.45
N GLY A 100 13.58 25.99 3.21
CA GLY A 100 13.47 24.90 4.18
C GLY A 100 12.15 24.92 4.96
N THR A 101 11.36 23.86 4.81
CA THR A 101 10.02 23.74 5.38
C THR A 101 9.70 22.31 5.80
N ASP A 102 8.73 22.17 6.69
CA ASP A 102 8.15 20.86 6.97
C ASP A 102 7.28 20.40 5.80
N ILE A 103 7.39 19.12 5.45
CA ILE A 103 6.69 18.55 4.32
C ILE A 103 6.05 17.20 4.67
N GLY A 104 4.94 16.89 3.98
CA GLY A 104 4.48 15.53 3.76
C GLY A 104 4.92 15.08 2.37
N MET A 105 5.43 13.87 2.28
CA MET A 105 5.83 13.31 0.99
C MET A 105 5.10 11.98 0.74
N LEU A 106 4.69 11.81 -0.51
CA LEU A 106 4.20 10.54 -1.02
C LEU A 106 5.09 10.10 -2.19
N GLY A 107 5.76 8.96 -2.03
CA GLY A 107 6.30 8.21 -3.15
C GLY A 107 5.21 7.31 -3.72
N ILE A 108 5.04 7.32 -5.02
CA ILE A 108 4.05 6.48 -5.70
C ILE A 108 4.58 5.99 -7.05
N GLU A 109 4.53 4.70 -7.24
CA GLU A 109 4.80 4.04 -8.51
C GLU A 109 3.46 3.57 -9.11
N LEU A 110 2.99 4.29 -10.13
CA LEU A 110 1.66 4.04 -10.69
C LEU A 110 1.56 2.69 -11.41
N SER A 111 2.65 2.20 -12.00
CA SER A 111 2.68 0.93 -12.76
C SER A 111 2.47 -0.29 -11.85
N SER A 112 3.07 -0.29 -10.66
CA SER A 112 2.94 -1.38 -9.68
C SER A 112 1.91 -1.10 -8.59
N ARG A 113 1.33 0.11 -8.56
CA ARG A 113 0.43 0.62 -7.51
C ARG A 113 1.06 0.69 -6.12
N ARG A 114 2.38 0.70 -6.04
CA ARG A 114 3.10 0.87 -4.77
C ARG A 114 3.08 2.31 -4.33
N ARG A 115 2.94 2.52 -3.03
CA ARG A 115 3.09 3.85 -2.45
C ARG A 115 3.55 3.77 -1.00
N ASN A 116 4.50 4.65 -0.66
CA ASN A 116 4.97 4.86 0.70
C ASN A 116 4.87 6.35 1.05
N ARG A 117 4.59 6.63 2.30
CA ARG A 117 4.52 7.98 2.83
C ARG A 117 5.67 8.25 3.76
N LEU A 118 6.06 9.50 3.81
CA LEU A 118 6.88 10.03 4.89
C LEU A 118 6.47 11.47 5.21
N SER A 119 6.78 11.90 6.42
CA SER A 119 6.82 13.30 6.82
C SER A 119 8.23 13.65 7.28
N GLY A 120 8.59 14.90 7.14
CA GLY A 120 9.92 15.36 7.52
C GLY A 120 10.17 16.81 7.15
N ARG A 121 11.44 17.22 7.26
CA ARG A 121 11.86 18.57 6.93
C ARG A 121 12.67 18.61 5.65
N PHE A 122 12.17 19.32 4.67
CA PHE A 122 12.88 19.64 3.43
C PHE A 122 13.81 20.81 3.66
N ARG A 123 15.08 20.69 3.31
CA ARG A 123 16.09 21.73 3.49
C ARG A 123 17.11 21.75 2.37
N GLN A 124 17.63 22.91 2.05
CA GLN A 124 18.72 23.07 1.10
C GLN A 124 20.05 22.60 1.71
N ILE A 125 20.87 21.97 0.88
CA ILE A 125 22.25 21.56 1.18
C ILE A 125 23.18 22.03 0.04
N SER A 126 24.49 21.86 0.19
CA SER A 126 25.47 22.29 -0.84
C SER A 126 25.31 21.58 -2.20
N THR A 127 24.71 20.41 -2.24
CA THR A 127 24.56 19.55 -3.45
C THR A 127 23.11 19.34 -3.88
N GLY A 128 22.18 20.22 -3.50
CA GLY A 128 20.75 20.11 -3.77
C GLY A 128 19.92 20.22 -2.51
N TYR A 129 19.09 19.24 -2.23
CA TYR A 129 18.19 19.24 -1.07
C TYR A 129 18.27 17.93 -0.29
N ALA A 130 17.89 18.00 0.98
CA ALA A 130 17.72 16.84 1.85
C ALA A 130 16.35 16.87 2.51
N ILE A 131 15.78 15.69 2.75
CA ILE A 131 14.60 15.48 3.57
C ILE A 131 15.04 14.70 4.81
N ASP A 132 14.98 15.35 5.97
CA ASP A 132 15.21 14.72 7.27
C ASP A 132 13.90 14.09 7.73
N ILE A 133 13.88 12.76 7.87
CA ILE A 133 12.66 11.99 8.05
C ILE A 133 12.22 11.95 9.51
N GLN A 134 10.96 12.23 9.75
CA GLN A 134 10.29 12.14 11.05
C GLN A 134 9.41 10.89 11.15
N GLN A 135 8.64 10.57 10.10
CA GLN A 135 7.83 9.37 10.03
C GLN A 135 7.90 8.75 8.63
N SER A 136 7.86 7.42 8.56
CA SER A 136 7.77 6.67 7.30
C SER A 136 6.87 5.45 7.47
N PHE A 137 5.97 5.20 6.51
CA PHE A 137 5.06 4.05 6.53
C PHE A 137 4.55 3.68 5.12
N GLY A 138 4.30 2.39 4.93
CA GLY A 138 3.68 1.86 3.72
C GLY A 138 2.18 2.16 3.65
N ASN A 139 1.60 2.09 2.46
CA ASN A 139 0.19 2.36 2.25
C ASN A 139 -0.44 1.38 1.25
N CYS A 140 -1.73 1.09 1.42
CA CYS A 140 -2.50 0.17 0.59
C CYS A 140 -2.53 0.62 -0.89
N PRO A 141 -2.48 -0.30 -1.88
CA PRO A 141 -2.51 -0.01 -3.32
C PRO A 141 -3.88 0.40 -3.87
N GLN A 142 -4.92 0.52 -3.04
CA GLN A 142 -6.29 0.81 -3.47
C GLN A 142 -6.41 2.14 -4.21
N TYR A 143 -7.34 2.19 -5.18
CA TYR A 143 -7.74 3.37 -5.96
C TYR A 143 -6.64 3.97 -6.86
N ILE A 144 -5.51 3.30 -7.05
CA ILE A 144 -4.47 3.74 -7.99
C ILE A 144 -4.81 3.20 -9.39
N THR A 145 -4.92 4.10 -10.37
CA THR A 145 -5.03 3.74 -11.78
C THR A 145 -3.62 3.48 -12.33
N GLU A 146 -3.41 2.29 -12.87
CA GLU A 146 -2.11 1.87 -13.41
C GLU A 146 -1.74 2.69 -14.63
N ARG A 147 -0.47 3.14 -14.66
CA ARG A 147 0.13 3.90 -15.75
C ARG A 147 1.60 3.59 -15.87
N SER A 148 2.06 3.35 -17.09
CA SER A 148 3.47 3.43 -17.44
C SER A 148 3.87 4.87 -17.75
N TRP A 149 5.12 5.21 -17.56
CA TRP A 149 5.63 6.53 -17.82
C TRP A 149 6.79 6.51 -18.83
N HIS A 150 6.97 7.61 -19.52
CA HIS A 150 8.16 7.90 -20.29
C HIS A 150 8.55 9.36 -20.12
N ARG A 151 9.82 9.66 -20.35
CA ARG A 151 10.35 11.02 -20.24
C ARG A 151 10.37 11.68 -21.60
N VAL A 152 9.98 12.94 -21.64
CA VAL A 152 10.08 13.79 -22.83
C VAL A 152 11.03 14.96 -22.56
N ILE A 153 11.68 15.43 -23.61
CA ILE A 153 12.45 16.66 -23.55
C ILE A 153 11.45 17.80 -23.78
N ASN A 154 11.10 18.50 -22.73
CA ASN A 154 10.28 19.70 -22.84
C ASN A 154 11.13 20.87 -23.34
N GLY A 155 10.53 21.74 -24.15
CA GLY A 155 11.01 23.11 -24.30
C GLY A 155 10.83 23.93 -23.01
N VAL A 156 11.04 25.24 -23.07
CA VAL A 156 10.74 26.14 -21.95
C VAL A 156 9.24 26.04 -21.62
N PRO A 157 8.86 25.67 -20.38
CA PRO A 157 7.46 25.57 -20.02
C PRO A 157 6.74 26.91 -20.18
N PRO A 158 5.46 26.91 -20.58
CA PRO A 158 4.66 28.12 -20.56
C PRO A 158 4.59 28.73 -19.17
N LYS A 159 4.31 30.04 -19.10
CA LYS A 159 4.11 30.70 -17.80
C LYS A 159 2.92 30.13 -17.07
N ALA A 160 3.06 30.00 -15.75
CA ALA A 160 1.96 29.64 -14.87
C ALA A 160 0.84 30.68 -14.91
N VAL A 161 -0.40 30.21 -14.88
CA VAL A 161 -1.59 31.05 -14.83
C VAL A 161 -2.16 31.01 -13.41
N HIS A 162 -2.32 32.19 -12.82
CA HIS A 162 -2.85 32.36 -11.47
C HIS A 162 -4.29 32.87 -11.49
N SER A 163 -5.15 32.33 -10.67
CA SER A 163 -6.53 32.80 -10.48
C SER A 163 -7.05 32.52 -9.07
N THR A 164 -8.20 33.07 -8.72
CA THR A 164 -8.88 32.83 -7.43
C THR A 164 -10.11 31.92 -7.57
N GLU A 165 -10.37 31.44 -8.75
CA GLU A 165 -11.43 30.50 -9.07
C GLU A 165 -11.08 29.66 -10.30
N LEU A 166 -11.76 28.55 -10.46
CA LEU A 166 -11.56 27.61 -11.57
C LEU A 166 -12.18 28.14 -12.87
N SER A 167 -11.47 28.07 -13.97
CA SER A 167 -11.98 28.28 -15.32
C SER A 167 -12.83 27.09 -15.80
N ALA A 168 -13.60 27.26 -16.86
CA ALA A 168 -14.40 26.19 -17.45
C ALA A 168 -13.54 25.00 -17.94
N ASP A 169 -12.35 25.29 -18.50
CA ASP A 169 -11.39 24.26 -18.92
C ASP A 169 -10.84 23.49 -17.71
N GLN A 170 -10.43 24.18 -16.66
CA GLN A 170 -9.93 23.56 -15.43
C GLN A 170 -11.00 22.69 -14.77
N ILE A 171 -12.28 23.12 -14.76
CA ILE A 171 -13.41 22.31 -14.28
C ILE A 171 -13.54 21.02 -15.11
N THR A 172 -13.41 21.12 -16.43
CA THR A 172 -13.48 19.96 -17.33
C THR A 172 -12.34 18.98 -17.04
N ARG A 173 -11.11 19.47 -16.86
CA ARG A 173 -9.94 18.64 -16.48
C ARG A 173 -10.14 17.96 -15.13
N ILE A 174 -10.62 18.65 -14.11
CA ILE A 174 -10.91 18.07 -12.79
C ILE A 174 -11.96 16.96 -12.90
N ARG A 175 -13.04 17.18 -13.64
CA ARG A 175 -14.10 16.17 -13.84
C ARG A 175 -13.62 14.95 -14.61
N ALA A 176 -12.66 15.10 -15.52
CA ALA A 176 -12.08 14.00 -16.28
C ALA A 176 -11.00 13.25 -15.49
N ALA A 177 -10.49 13.81 -14.41
CA ALA A 177 -9.44 13.20 -13.60
C ALA A 177 -9.94 11.92 -12.90
N ASP A 178 -9.07 10.91 -12.88
CA ASP A 178 -9.23 9.67 -12.09
C ASP A 178 -8.24 9.60 -10.92
N THR A 179 -7.42 10.63 -10.78
CA THR A 179 -6.35 10.74 -9.79
C THR A 179 -6.20 12.20 -9.37
N LEU A 180 -6.07 12.43 -8.06
CA LEU A 180 -5.60 13.68 -7.49
C LEU A 180 -4.68 13.39 -6.31
N PHE A 181 -3.85 14.36 -5.97
CA PHE A 181 -3.11 14.35 -4.71
C PHE A 181 -3.62 15.47 -3.80
N ILE A 182 -3.76 15.17 -2.52
CA ILE A 182 -4.27 16.07 -1.49
C ILE A 182 -3.23 16.24 -0.40
N GLY A 183 -2.97 17.48 -0.01
CA GLY A 183 -2.08 17.86 1.08
C GLY A 183 -2.84 18.51 2.22
N SER A 184 -2.54 18.12 3.41
CA SER A 184 -3.08 18.69 4.65
C SER A 184 -2.00 18.69 5.72
N GLY A 185 -2.12 19.50 6.74
CA GLY A 185 -1.11 19.52 7.78
C GLY A 185 -1.57 20.29 9.00
N GLN A 186 -0.99 19.92 10.11
CA GLN A 186 -1.11 20.64 11.36
C GLN A 186 0.27 21.16 11.75
N VAL A 187 0.37 22.47 11.86
CA VAL A 187 1.57 23.16 12.34
C VAL A 187 1.21 23.84 13.66
N GLY A 188 1.85 23.46 14.77
CA GLY A 188 1.61 24.20 15.99
C GLY A 188 1.82 23.52 17.34
N ARG A 189 2.31 22.29 17.38
CA ARG A 189 2.77 21.67 18.64
C ARG A 189 4.22 21.24 18.48
N GLU A 190 5.14 22.10 18.90
CA GLU A 190 6.56 21.79 18.84
C GLU A 190 6.86 20.40 19.42
N GLY A 191 7.32 19.48 18.57
CA GLY A 191 7.94 18.23 18.95
C GLY A 191 7.05 16.98 19.01
N HIS A 192 5.79 17.02 18.55
CA HIS A 192 5.02 15.79 18.43
C HIS A 192 5.38 15.05 17.12
N PRO A 193 5.62 13.73 17.14
CA PRO A 193 6.00 12.97 15.93
C PRO A 193 5.02 13.06 14.76
N SER A 194 3.75 13.39 15.03
CA SER A 194 2.69 13.54 14.02
C SER A 194 2.43 15.00 13.62
N ASP A 195 3.23 15.97 14.11
CA ASP A 195 3.16 17.35 13.63
C ASP A 195 3.77 17.43 12.22
N GLY A 196 3.24 18.31 11.38
CA GLY A 196 3.72 18.53 10.03
C GLY A 196 2.66 18.32 8.96
N PHE A 197 3.11 17.96 7.78
CA PHE A 197 2.26 17.77 6.61
C PHE A 197 2.12 16.31 6.21
N ASP A 198 1.00 15.99 5.54
CA ASP A 198 0.73 14.72 4.89
C ASP A 198 0.35 14.94 3.43
N ALA A 199 0.93 14.14 2.53
CA ALA A 199 0.56 14.03 1.14
C ALA A 199 -0.15 12.71 0.89
N SER A 200 -1.33 12.74 0.31
CA SER A 200 -2.17 11.57 0.06
C SER A 200 -2.63 11.50 -1.40
N HIS A 201 -2.70 10.29 -1.92
CA HIS A 201 -3.35 10.00 -3.20
C HIS A 201 -4.85 9.75 -3.00
N ARG A 202 -5.66 10.28 -3.89
CA ARG A 202 -7.09 9.98 -4.03
C ARG A 202 -7.37 9.58 -5.47
N GLY A 203 -8.08 8.48 -5.68
CA GLY A 203 -8.42 8.01 -7.01
C GLY A 203 -9.81 7.44 -7.09
N GLY A 204 -10.37 7.46 -8.29
CA GLY A 204 -11.71 6.95 -8.60
C GLY A 204 -11.94 6.93 -10.11
N ALA A 205 -13.15 6.54 -10.54
CA ALA A 205 -13.52 6.69 -11.95
C ALA A 205 -13.59 8.18 -12.32
N PRO A 206 -13.35 8.57 -13.58
CA PRO A 206 -13.61 9.94 -14.04
C PRO A 206 -14.98 10.43 -13.57
N GLY A 207 -15.04 11.64 -13.01
CA GLY A 207 -16.22 12.20 -12.35
C GLY A 207 -16.31 11.93 -10.84
N PHE A 208 -15.36 11.17 -10.24
CA PHE A 208 -15.37 10.99 -8.78
C PHE A 208 -15.18 12.30 -8.01
N VAL A 209 -14.48 13.28 -8.60
CA VAL A 209 -14.42 14.64 -8.08
C VAL A 209 -15.51 15.48 -8.72
N ALA A 210 -16.41 16.01 -7.90
CA ALA A 210 -17.45 16.91 -8.37
C ALA A 210 -17.03 18.37 -8.20
N VAL A 211 -17.22 19.18 -9.24
CA VAL A 211 -17.08 20.64 -9.17
C VAL A 211 -18.46 21.24 -9.27
N THR A 212 -18.96 21.77 -8.15
CA THR A 212 -20.33 22.30 -8.04
C THR A 212 -20.41 23.78 -8.42
N SER A 213 -19.30 24.49 -8.34
CA SER A 213 -19.14 25.86 -8.83
C SER A 213 -17.65 26.17 -9.06
N PRO A 214 -17.29 27.28 -9.72
CA PRO A 214 -15.87 27.68 -9.88
C PRO A 214 -15.07 27.76 -8.59
N LYS A 215 -15.74 27.82 -7.45
CA LYS A 215 -15.13 27.94 -6.12
C LYS A 215 -15.39 26.75 -5.19
N HIS A 216 -16.05 25.69 -5.66
CA HIS A 216 -16.38 24.56 -4.78
C HIS A 216 -16.13 23.21 -5.46
N ILE A 217 -15.31 22.39 -4.78
CA ILE A 217 -14.95 21.03 -5.17
C ILE A 217 -15.44 20.08 -4.06
N ARG A 218 -15.99 18.93 -4.46
CA ARG A 218 -16.38 17.85 -3.56
C ARG A 218 -15.60 16.58 -3.91
N ILE A 219 -14.92 16.02 -2.93
CA ILE A 219 -14.03 14.85 -3.08
C ILE A 219 -14.56 13.73 -2.18
N PRO A 220 -14.91 12.55 -2.72
CA PRO A 220 -15.34 11.43 -1.90
C PRO A 220 -14.18 10.86 -1.10
N ASP A 221 -14.45 10.46 0.12
CA ASP A 221 -13.53 9.70 0.96
C ASP A 221 -14.06 8.29 1.14
N TYR A 222 -13.31 7.33 0.61
CA TYR A 222 -13.65 5.91 0.59
C TYR A 222 -13.02 5.15 1.76
N SER A 223 -13.33 3.87 1.87
CA SER A 223 -12.67 2.97 2.81
C SER A 223 -11.16 2.89 2.54
N GLY A 224 -10.34 2.92 3.60
CA GLY A 224 -8.89 2.90 3.53
C GLY A 224 -8.26 2.23 4.75
N ASN A 225 -7.03 2.63 5.10
CA ASN A 225 -6.25 2.07 6.21
C ASN A 225 -6.68 2.55 7.62
N ASN A 226 -7.70 3.37 7.72
CA ASN A 226 -8.20 3.96 8.97
C ASN A 226 -7.21 4.82 9.78
N PHE A 227 -6.09 5.23 9.19
CA PHE A 227 -5.17 6.17 9.83
C PHE A 227 -5.75 7.58 9.90
N PHE A 228 -6.58 7.94 8.93
CA PHE A 228 -7.27 9.23 8.86
C PHE A 228 -6.35 10.46 8.82
N ASN A 229 -5.10 10.33 8.32
CA ASN A 229 -4.15 11.45 8.30
C ASN A 229 -4.77 12.72 7.69
N THR A 230 -5.30 12.65 6.46
CA THR A 230 -5.94 13.80 5.81
C THR A 230 -7.14 14.32 6.60
N ILE A 231 -8.06 13.43 7.00
CA ILE A 231 -9.28 13.83 7.73
C ILE A 231 -8.93 14.41 9.10
N GLY A 232 -8.01 13.76 9.82
CA GLY A 232 -7.54 14.23 11.13
C GLY A 232 -6.89 15.60 11.06
N ASN A 233 -6.03 15.83 10.06
CA ASN A 233 -5.45 17.15 9.81
C ASN A 233 -6.54 18.21 9.55
N LEU A 234 -7.53 17.90 8.70
CA LEU A 234 -8.62 18.82 8.38
C LEU A 234 -9.54 19.13 9.55
N LEU A 235 -9.63 18.24 10.56
CA LEU A 235 -10.37 18.54 11.80
C LEU A 235 -9.64 19.53 12.71
N GLU A 236 -8.30 19.64 12.60
CA GLU A 236 -7.48 20.58 13.37
C GLU A 236 -7.22 21.87 12.60
N ASN A 237 -6.91 21.76 11.31
CA ASN A 237 -6.60 22.85 10.41
C ASN A 237 -7.30 22.65 9.06
N PRO A 238 -8.31 23.45 8.74
CA PRO A 238 -9.13 23.25 7.55
C PRO A 238 -8.41 23.61 6.23
N LYS A 239 -7.17 24.10 6.26
CA LYS A 239 -6.42 24.42 5.04
C LYS A 239 -6.07 23.15 4.27
N VAL A 240 -6.20 23.19 2.96
CA VAL A 240 -5.97 22.05 2.06
C VAL A 240 -5.32 22.49 0.77
N GLY A 241 -4.40 21.67 0.28
CA GLY A 241 -3.84 21.76 -1.06
C GLY A 241 -4.29 20.58 -1.90
N LEU A 242 -4.54 20.81 -3.18
CA LEU A 242 -4.85 19.77 -4.17
C LEU A 242 -3.93 19.96 -5.38
N VAL A 243 -3.56 18.86 -6.03
CA VAL A 243 -2.98 18.92 -7.37
C VAL A 243 -3.60 17.84 -8.26
N PHE A 244 -3.98 18.27 -9.46
CA PHE A 244 -4.45 17.39 -10.53
C PHE A 244 -3.37 17.34 -11.60
N VAL A 245 -3.01 16.12 -12.01
CA VAL A 245 -1.98 15.88 -13.02
C VAL A 245 -2.65 15.64 -14.37
N ASP A 246 -2.24 16.40 -15.36
CA ASP A 246 -2.50 16.05 -16.76
C ASP A 246 -1.42 15.05 -17.20
N PHE A 247 -1.77 13.79 -17.21
CA PHE A 247 -0.85 12.70 -17.50
C PHE A 247 -0.36 12.67 -18.96
N GLU A 248 -1.10 13.30 -19.90
CA GLU A 248 -0.72 13.38 -21.32
C GLU A 248 0.27 14.51 -21.59
N THR A 249 0.06 15.66 -20.95
CA THR A 249 0.86 16.87 -21.20
C THR A 249 1.92 17.13 -20.13
N GLY A 250 1.84 16.47 -18.98
CA GLY A 250 2.67 16.74 -17.81
C GLY A 250 2.31 18.06 -17.12
N GLY A 251 1.12 18.61 -17.37
CA GLY A 251 0.63 19.81 -16.72
C GLY A 251 0.20 19.54 -15.27
N LEU A 252 0.35 20.54 -14.41
CA LEU A 252 -0.07 20.50 -13.01
C LEU A 252 -1.07 21.62 -12.73
N LEU A 253 -2.26 21.24 -12.26
CA LEU A 253 -3.28 22.18 -11.78
C LEU A 253 -3.29 22.14 -10.26
N HIS A 254 -2.70 23.14 -9.63
CA HIS A 254 -2.67 23.30 -8.19
C HIS A 254 -3.85 24.12 -7.71
N VAL A 255 -4.47 23.68 -6.63
CA VAL A 255 -5.58 24.39 -5.97
C VAL A 255 -5.30 24.44 -4.48
N THR A 256 -5.45 25.59 -3.88
CA THR A 256 -5.45 25.76 -2.42
C THR A 256 -6.80 26.26 -1.96
N GLY A 257 -7.18 25.91 -0.73
CA GLY A 257 -8.46 26.33 -0.19
C GLY A 257 -8.69 25.90 1.26
N THR A 258 -9.93 26.01 1.66
CA THR A 258 -10.41 25.62 2.98
C THR A 258 -11.40 24.47 2.84
N ALA A 259 -11.19 23.40 3.60
CA ALA A 259 -12.00 22.19 3.52
C ALA A 259 -12.84 21.96 4.78
N SER A 260 -13.99 21.32 4.59
CA SER A 260 -14.78 20.72 5.65
C SER A 260 -15.10 19.27 5.35
N VAL A 261 -15.25 18.45 6.38
CA VAL A 261 -15.56 17.03 6.27
C VAL A 261 -17.04 16.81 6.60
N GLU A 262 -17.78 16.33 5.62
CA GLU A 262 -19.15 15.88 5.77
C GLU A 262 -19.14 14.37 6.05
N TRP A 263 -19.60 14.02 7.24
CA TRP A 263 -19.70 12.64 7.71
C TRP A 263 -20.99 12.01 7.27
N ASP A 264 -21.43 11.16 6.85
CA ASP A 264 -22.73 10.63 6.42
C ASP A 264 -23.39 11.50 5.31
N PRO A 265 -22.75 11.64 4.14
CA PRO A 265 -23.23 12.51 3.07
C PRO A 265 -24.54 11.97 2.47
N VAL A 266 -25.67 12.67 2.73
CA VAL A 266 -27.01 12.28 2.26
C VAL A 266 -27.13 12.51 0.75
N ASP A 267 -26.55 13.60 0.24
CA ASP A 267 -26.58 14.00 -1.18
C ASP A 267 -25.22 13.77 -1.86
N SER A 268 -24.63 12.60 -1.64
CA SER A 268 -23.38 12.24 -2.32
C SER A 268 -23.63 11.98 -3.81
N HIS A 269 -22.79 12.58 -4.66
CA HIS A 269 -22.75 12.24 -6.09
C HIS A 269 -22.11 10.87 -6.34
N ASP A 270 -21.45 10.30 -5.33
CA ASP A 270 -20.84 8.97 -5.37
C ASP A 270 -21.38 8.11 -4.23
N PRO A 271 -22.14 7.05 -4.53
CA PRO A 271 -22.76 6.19 -3.51
C PRO A 271 -21.74 5.34 -2.72
N LYS A 272 -20.48 5.26 -3.16
CA LYS A 272 -19.40 4.55 -2.45
C LYS A 272 -18.72 5.44 -1.40
N ALA A 273 -19.01 6.73 -1.38
CA ALA A 273 -18.40 7.66 -0.44
C ALA A 273 -18.91 7.42 0.98
N LEU A 274 -17.98 7.17 1.90
CA LEU A 274 -18.27 7.10 3.34
C LEU A 274 -18.35 8.51 3.96
N ARG A 275 -17.60 9.43 3.41
CA ARG A 275 -17.51 10.84 3.80
C ARG A 275 -17.29 11.70 2.57
N MET A 276 -17.46 13.00 2.71
CA MET A 276 -17.19 13.96 1.64
C MET A 276 -16.29 15.08 2.15
N ILE A 277 -15.21 15.36 1.42
CA ILE A 277 -14.36 16.52 1.66
C ILE A 277 -14.87 17.65 0.74
N ASN A 278 -15.44 18.68 1.33
CA ASN A 278 -15.94 19.86 0.62
C ASN A 278 -14.88 20.95 0.68
N VAL A 279 -14.35 21.37 -0.47
CA VAL A 279 -13.25 22.34 -0.59
C VAL A 279 -13.80 23.64 -1.18
N LYS A 280 -13.61 24.75 -0.45
CA LYS A 280 -13.79 26.11 -0.98
C LYS A 280 -12.45 26.58 -1.53
N VAL A 281 -12.39 26.88 -2.82
CA VAL A 281 -11.19 27.31 -3.54
C VAL A 281 -10.85 28.75 -3.17
N ASP A 282 -9.60 28.98 -2.79
CA ASP A 282 -9.07 30.32 -2.46
C ASP A 282 -8.10 30.81 -3.56
N ALA A 283 -7.26 29.93 -4.11
CA ALA A 283 -6.38 30.25 -5.22
C ALA A 283 -6.07 29.01 -6.09
N VAL A 284 -5.75 29.27 -7.34
CA VAL A 284 -5.42 28.28 -8.37
C VAL A 284 -4.13 28.68 -9.08
N VAL A 285 -3.22 27.72 -9.30
CA VAL A 285 -2.02 27.88 -10.12
C VAL A 285 -2.01 26.77 -11.16
N ASP A 286 -2.13 27.14 -12.44
CA ASP A 286 -2.11 26.21 -13.55
C ASP A 286 -0.76 26.29 -14.26
N ARG A 287 -0.03 25.18 -14.26
CA ARG A 287 1.34 25.06 -14.81
C ARG A 287 1.33 24.07 -15.98
N PRO A 288 1.15 24.55 -17.23
CA PRO A 288 1.19 23.66 -18.38
C PRO A 288 2.58 23.05 -18.57
N ALA A 289 2.63 21.75 -18.93
CA ALA A 289 3.89 21.03 -19.21
C ALA A 289 4.96 21.19 -18.10
N ALA A 290 4.52 21.24 -16.85
CA ALA A 290 5.37 21.44 -15.68
C ALA A 290 6.38 20.30 -15.46
N MET A 291 6.04 19.09 -15.88
CA MET A 291 6.86 17.89 -15.70
C MET A 291 7.45 17.39 -16.99
N SER A 292 8.62 16.74 -16.90
CA SER A 292 9.22 16.03 -18.03
C SER A 292 8.60 14.64 -18.27
N LEU A 293 7.74 14.19 -17.39
CA LEU A 293 7.09 12.88 -17.45
C LEU A 293 5.77 12.95 -18.22
N ARG A 294 5.48 11.87 -18.96
CA ARG A 294 4.18 11.59 -19.57
C ARG A 294 3.79 10.18 -19.20
N TRP A 295 2.50 9.96 -19.06
CA TRP A 295 1.99 8.66 -18.65
C TRP A 295 0.95 8.15 -19.64
N THR A 296 1.04 6.87 -19.93
CA THR A 296 0.04 6.15 -20.71
C THR A 296 -0.74 5.27 -19.76
N LYS A 297 -2.05 5.37 -19.82
CA LYS A 297 -2.94 4.48 -19.07
C LYS A 297 -2.74 3.06 -19.58
N GLU A 298 -2.40 2.17 -18.70
CA GLU A 298 -2.28 0.78 -19.07
C GLU A 298 -3.69 0.17 -19.15
N ASP A 299 -4.27 0.22 -20.34
CA ASP A 299 -5.32 -0.72 -20.74
C ASP A 299 -4.70 -2.09 -21.08
N ALA A 300 -3.37 -2.16 -20.95
CA ALA A 300 -2.53 -3.25 -21.35
C ALA A 300 -2.71 -4.46 -20.44
N ASP A 301 -2.78 -5.59 -21.10
CA ASP A 301 -2.54 -6.94 -20.62
C ASP A 301 -3.50 -7.52 -19.59
N VAL A 302 -4.78 -7.22 -19.75
CA VAL A 302 -5.79 -8.11 -19.16
C VAL A 302 -5.77 -9.41 -19.93
N ARG A 303 -5.10 -10.41 -19.37
CA ARG A 303 -5.09 -11.77 -19.90
C ARG A 303 -6.28 -12.54 -19.34
N LYS A 304 -6.98 -13.29 -20.20
CA LYS A 304 -8.02 -14.21 -19.77
C LYS A 304 -7.39 -15.56 -19.48
N LEU A 305 -7.58 -16.03 -18.26
CA LEU A 305 -7.18 -17.36 -17.84
C LEU A 305 -8.41 -18.20 -17.55
N VAL A 306 -8.34 -19.49 -17.84
CA VAL A 306 -9.41 -20.44 -17.52
C VAL A 306 -9.15 -21.04 -16.13
N VAL A 307 -10.20 -21.18 -15.34
CA VAL A 307 -10.16 -21.97 -14.10
C VAL A 307 -10.02 -23.44 -14.48
N ALA A 308 -8.83 -23.98 -14.38
CA ALA A 308 -8.57 -25.39 -14.68
C ALA A 308 -9.00 -26.33 -13.54
N LYS A 309 -8.90 -25.85 -12.29
CA LYS A 309 -9.22 -26.64 -11.10
C LYS A 309 -9.63 -25.73 -9.94
N LYS A 310 -10.56 -26.21 -9.11
CA LYS A 310 -11.00 -25.59 -7.85
C LYS A 310 -10.81 -26.60 -6.73
N VAL A 311 -10.14 -26.20 -5.64
CA VAL A 311 -9.82 -27.07 -4.49
C VAL A 311 -10.17 -26.37 -3.20
N ARG A 312 -10.93 -27.02 -2.34
CA ARG A 312 -11.19 -26.54 -1.00
C ARG A 312 -10.02 -26.91 -0.09
N GLU A 313 -9.27 -25.93 0.38
CA GLU A 313 -8.09 -26.11 1.24
C GLU A 313 -8.48 -26.19 2.73
N SER A 314 -9.53 -25.46 3.13
CA SER A 314 -10.09 -25.45 4.48
C SER A 314 -11.56 -25.05 4.43
N GLU A 315 -12.20 -24.88 5.59
CA GLU A 315 -13.58 -24.37 5.65
C GLU A 315 -13.73 -22.99 4.99
N GLU A 316 -12.72 -22.11 5.18
CA GLU A 316 -12.78 -20.72 4.75
C GLU A 316 -11.98 -20.47 3.45
N ILE A 317 -11.03 -21.33 3.05
CA ILE A 317 -10.10 -21.06 1.94
C ILE A 317 -10.30 -22.05 0.78
N THR A 318 -10.43 -21.49 -0.43
CA THR A 318 -10.52 -22.24 -1.69
C THR A 318 -9.44 -21.78 -2.67
N SER A 319 -8.72 -22.73 -3.25
CA SER A 319 -7.71 -22.52 -4.29
C SER A 319 -8.34 -22.63 -5.69
N PHE A 320 -7.96 -21.68 -6.56
CA PHE A 320 -8.29 -21.68 -7.98
C PHE A 320 -7.01 -21.77 -8.79
N PHE A 321 -6.92 -22.77 -9.63
CA PHE A 321 -5.81 -22.97 -10.56
C PHE A 321 -6.20 -22.36 -11.91
N LEU A 322 -5.43 -21.38 -12.36
CA LEU A 322 -5.71 -20.57 -13.54
C LEU A 322 -4.71 -20.90 -14.63
N ALA A 323 -5.18 -21.39 -15.76
CA ALA A 323 -4.34 -21.79 -16.90
C ALA A 323 -4.55 -20.86 -18.10
N PRO A 324 -3.54 -20.69 -18.98
CA PRO A 324 -3.68 -19.92 -20.21
C PRO A 324 -4.61 -20.64 -21.20
N ILE A 325 -5.47 -19.88 -21.88
CA ILE A 325 -6.34 -20.41 -22.95
C ILE A 325 -5.71 -20.28 -24.33
N ASP A 326 -4.69 -19.46 -24.47
CA ASP A 326 -4.00 -19.12 -25.72
C ASP A 326 -2.77 -19.99 -25.98
N GLY A 327 -2.47 -20.96 -25.09
CA GLY A 327 -1.32 -21.84 -25.18
C GLY A 327 0.03 -21.14 -24.95
N GLN A 328 0.04 -19.82 -24.68
CA GLN A 328 1.27 -19.10 -24.38
C GLN A 328 1.64 -19.30 -22.90
N PRO A 329 2.94 -19.39 -22.56
CA PRO A 329 3.36 -19.53 -21.18
C PRO A 329 2.88 -18.35 -20.34
N LEU A 330 2.64 -18.60 -19.06
CA LEU A 330 2.37 -17.56 -18.08
C LEU A 330 3.67 -16.79 -17.78
N GLN A 331 3.52 -15.52 -17.46
CA GLN A 331 4.63 -14.71 -16.98
C GLN A 331 5.16 -15.30 -15.66
N SER A 332 6.47 -15.41 -15.54
CA SER A 332 7.11 -15.81 -14.28
C SER A 332 6.84 -14.78 -13.19
N PHE A 333 6.87 -15.22 -11.94
CA PHE A 333 6.69 -14.36 -10.78
C PHE A 333 7.67 -14.73 -9.67
N TYR A 334 7.93 -13.79 -8.78
CA TYR A 334 8.71 -14.06 -7.57
C TYR A 334 7.78 -14.58 -6.46
N PRO A 335 8.17 -15.67 -5.73
CA PRO A 335 7.39 -16.20 -4.63
C PRO A 335 7.03 -15.14 -3.60
N GLY A 336 5.74 -15.00 -3.30
CA GLY A 336 5.20 -13.95 -2.46
C GLY A 336 4.41 -12.87 -3.22
N GLN A 337 4.62 -12.73 -4.53
CA GLN A 337 3.84 -11.80 -5.36
C GLN A 337 2.36 -12.19 -5.43
N HIS A 338 1.54 -11.23 -5.79
CA HIS A 338 0.09 -11.37 -5.97
C HIS A 338 -0.34 -11.21 -7.43
N LEU A 339 -1.49 -11.79 -7.75
CA LEU A 339 -2.16 -11.71 -9.05
C LEU A 339 -3.33 -10.73 -8.96
N PRO A 340 -3.31 -9.62 -9.70
CA PRO A 340 -4.48 -8.76 -9.84
C PRO A 340 -5.53 -9.44 -10.73
N ILE A 341 -6.78 -9.45 -10.27
CA ILE A 341 -7.92 -10.00 -11.01
C ILE A 341 -9.02 -8.97 -11.18
N GLU A 342 -9.81 -9.13 -12.23
CA GLU A 342 -11.00 -8.32 -12.51
C GLU A 342 -12.23 -9.22 -12.59
N VAL A 343 -13.26 -8.91 -11.81
CA VAL A 343 -14.50 -9.69 -11.71
C VAL A 343 -15.70 -8.80 -11.94
N THR A 344 -16.49 -9.07 -12.96
CA THR A 344 -17.76 -8.36 -13.16
C THR A 344 -18.86 -9.08 -12.39
N LEU A 345 -19.39 -8.44 -11.37
CA LEU A 345 -20.48 -8.99 -10.58
C LEU A 345 -21.84 -8.79 -11.29
N PRO A 346 -22.83 -9.67 -11.06
CA PRO A 346 -24.15 -9.53 -11.63
C PRO A 346 -24.76 -8.15 -11.29
N GLY A 347 -25.28 -7.46 -12.31
CA GLY A 347 -25.89 -6.15 -12.17
C GLY A 347 -24.91 -4.96 -12.11
N GLN A 348 -23.61 -5.21 -12.20
CA GLN A 348 -22.61 -4.14 -12.28
C GLN A 348 -22.09 -3.96 -13.71
N SER A 349 -21.90 -2.71 -14.12
CA SER A 349 -21.34 -2.35 -15.44
C SER A 349 -19.81 -2.26 -15.43
N GLN A 350 -19.19 -2.13 -14.26
CA GLN A 350 -17.76 -2.02 -14.08
C GLN A 350 -17.22 -3.24 -13.32
N PRO A 351 -16.03 -3.76 -13.69
CA PRO A 351 -15.42 -4.85 -12.96
C PRO A 351 -14.89 -4.41 -11.61
N GLU A 352 -15.06 -5.25 -10.61
CA GLU A 352 -14.38 -5.13 -9.32
C GLU A 352 -12.95 -5.67 -9.47
N LYS A 353 -11.98 -4.92 -8.99
CA LYS A 353 -10.56 -5.31 -9.00
C LYS A 353 -10.15 -5.80 -7.62
N ARG A 354 -9.48 -6.94 -7.56
CA ARG A 354 -8.89 -7.50 -6.33
C ARG A 354 -7.51 -8.08 -6.63
N THR A 355 -6.70 -8.18 -5.61
CA THR A 355 -5.39 -8.82 -5.66
C THR A 355 -5.37 -10.00 -4.71
N TYR A 356 -4.85 -11.14 -5.17
CA TYR A 356 -4.70 -12.34 -4.35
C TYR A 356 -3.29 -12.88 -4.50
N SER A 357 -2.63 -13.20 -3.39
CA SER A 357 -1.28 -13.77 -3.41
C SER A 357 -1.26 -15.07 -4.20
N LEU A 358 -0.22 -15.22 -5.00
CA LEU A 358 0.08 -16.48 -5.66
C LEU A 358 0.53 -17.49 -4.60
N SER A 359 -0.04 -18.69 -4.65
CA SER A 359 0.09 -19.72 -3.61
C SER A 359 0.68 -21.04 -4.11
N ALA A 360 1.40 -21.02 -5.24
CA ALA A 360 2.12 -22.17 -5.80
C ALA A 360 3.53 -21.74 -6.25
N ALA A 361 4.36 -22.72 -6.61
CA ALA A 361 5.62 -22.46 -7.29
C ALA A 361 5.42 -21.68 -8.59
N PRO A 362 6.40 -20.87 -9.05
CA PRO A 362 6.33 -20.15 -10.31
C PRO A 362 6.46 -21.10 -11.51
N LEU A 363 5.34 -21.69 -11.92
CA LEU A 363 5.27 -22.63 -13.05
C LEU A 363 4.65 -21.94 -14.28
N PRO A 364 5.12 -22.24 -15.49
CA PRO A 364 4.68 -21.55 -16.71
C PRO A 364 3.27 -21.94 -17.18
N ASN A 365 2.66 -22.97 -16.64
CA ASN A 365 1.42 -23.56 -17.11
C ASN A 365 0.19 -23.25 -16.24
N PHE A 366 0.37 -22.77 -15.02
CA PHE A 366 -0.76 -22.29 -14.21
C PHE A 366 -0.31 -21.34 -13.11
N TYR A 367 -1.23 -20.45 -12.70
CA TYR A 367 -1.19 -19.73 -11.43
C TYR A 367 -2.15 -20.38 -10.44
N ARG A 368 -1.82 -20.37 -9.16
CA ARG A 368 -2.77 -20.70 -8.09
C ARG A 368 -3.00 -19.49 -7.21
N ILE A 369 -4.25 -19.06 -7.09
CA ILE A 369 -4.68 -18.09 -6.09
C ILE A 369 -5.57 -18.79 -5.07
N SER A 370 -5.39 -18.50 -3.79
CA SER A 370 -6.13 -19.14 -2.72
C SER A 370 -6.85 -18.06 -1.91
N ILE A 371 -8.17 -18.11 -1.96
CA ILE A 371 -9.05 -17.03 -1.55
C ILE A 371 -9.80 -17.45 -0.29
N LYS A 372 -9.72 -16.61 0.74
CA LYS A 372 -10.54 -16.74 1.93
C LYS A 372 -11.93 -16.17 1.66
N ARG A 373 -12.97 -16.89 2.07
CA ARG A 373 -14.34 -16.39 2.10
C ARG A 373 -14.49 -15.38 3.23
N GLU A 374 -14.62 -14.11 2.89
CA GLU A 374 -14.80 -13.04 3.88
C GLU A 374 -16.29 -12.80 4.18
N PRO A 375 -16.70 -12.74 5.45
CA PRO A 375 -18.07 -12.36 5.81
C PRO A 375 -18.43 -11.00 5.22
N GLY A 376 -19.48 -10.94 4.41
CA GLY A 376 -19.90 -9.70 3.73
C GLY A 376 -19.04 -9.30 2.51
N GLY A 377 -17.99 -10.03 2.19
CA GLY A 377 -17.13 -9.73 1.05
C GLY A 377 -17.80 -10.03 -0.29
N LEU A 378 -18.01 -9.03 -1.14
CA LEU A 378 -18.70 -9.18 -2.42
C LEU A 378 -17.96 -10.14 -3.36
N VAL A 379 -16.68 -9.85 -3.65
CA VAL A 379 -15.90 -10.61 -4.65
C VAL A 379 -15.52 -11.99 -4.13
N SER A 380 -15.03 -12.10 -2.88
CA SER A 380 -14.64 -13.40 -2.31
C SER A 380 -15.80 -14.39 -2.28
N ASN A 381 -16.99 -13.95 -1.85
CA ASN A 381 -18.18 -14.80 -1.84
C ASN A 381 -18.60 -15.19 -3.25
N TYR A 382 -18.62 -14.24 -4.21
CA TYR A 382 -18.94 -14.53 -5.60
C TYR A 382 -18.01 -15.59 -6.20
N LEU A 383 -16.69 -15.47 -5.99
CA LEU A 383 -15.72 -16.44 -6.49
C LEU A 383 -15.92 -17.83 -5.86
N HIS A 384 -16.19 -17.89 -4.56
CA HIS A 384 -16.48 -19.16 -3.89
C HIS A 384 -17.75 -19.82 -4.40
N ASP A 385 -18.81 -19.05 -4.63
CA ASP A 385 -20.14 -19.58 -4.95
C ASP A 385 -20.32 -19.85 -6.44
N HIS A 386 -19.74 -19.01 -7.30
CA HIS A 386 -20.07 -19.00 -8.73
C HIS A 386 -18.91 -19.44 -9.64
N LEU A 387 -17.64 -19.16 -9.28
CA LEU A 387 -16.52 -19.48 -10.14
C LEU A 387 -16.25 -20.99 -10.14
N GLN A 388 -16.34 -21.62 -11.31
CA GLN A 388 -16.20 -23.07 -11.51
C GLN A 388 -15.10 -23.41 -12.52
N PRO A 389 -14.57 -24.65 -12.53
CA PRO A 389 -13.71 -25.13 -13.62
C PRO A 389 -14.37 -24.93 -14.99
N GLY A 390 -13.62 -24.34 -15.92
CA GLY A 390 -14.10 -23.94 -17.24
C GLY A 390 -14.46 -22.45 -17.37
N ASP A 391 -14.71 -21.76 -16.26
CA ASP A 391 -14.97 -20.32 -16.28
C ASP A 391 -13.69 -19.51 -16.55
N MET A 392 -13.86 -18.33 -17.11
CA MET A 392 -12.76 -17.42 -17.40
C MET A 392 -12.66 -16.32 -16.36
N LEU A 393 -11.42 -16.05 -15.94
CA LEU A 393 -11.08 -14.94 -15.05
C LEU A 393 -10.13 -13.99 -15.77
N ARG A 394 -10.41 -12.70 -15.69
CA ARG A 394 -9.53 -11.66 -16.21
C ARG A 394 -8.44 -11.37 -15.19
N THR A 395 -7.19 -11.44 -15.60
CA THR A 395 -6.02 -11.25 -14.74
C THR A 395 -5.06 -10.25 -15.36
N ARG A 396 -4.19 -9.67 -14.54
CA ARG A 396 -3.05 -8.89 -15.00
C ARG A 396 -1.75 -9.61 -14.66
N ALA A 397 -0.62 -9.04 -15.04
CA ALA A 397 0.68 -9.56 -14.67
C ALA A 397 0.84 -9.66 -13.13
N PRO A 398 1.54 -10.69 -12.61
CA PRO A 398 1.91 -10.75 -11.21
C PRO A 398 2.70 -9.52 -10.77
N SER A 399 2.46 -9.06 -9.55
CA SER A 399 3.13 -7.88 -8.98
C SER A 399 3.21 -7.98 -7.45
N GLY A 400 3.98 -7.10 -6.80
CA GLY A 400 4.13 -7.04 -5.35
C GLY A 400 5.56 -7.22 -4.91
N ASP A 401 5.86 -6.73 -3.71
CA ASP A 401 7.22 -6.59 -3.18
C ASP A 401 7.50 -7.47 -1.97
N PHE A 402 6.47 -8.10 -1.45
CA PHE A 402 6.63 -9.08 -0.39
C PHE A 402 7.14 -10.39 -1.00
N VAL A 403 8.43 -10.43 -1.28
CA VAL A 403 9.09 -11.57 -1.93
C VAL A 403 10.14 -12.18 -1.01
N LEU A 404 10.54 -13.41 -1.33
CA LEU A 404 11.63 -14.07 -0.64
C LEU A 404 12.91 -13.27 -0.82
N PRO A 405 13.60 -12.85 0.26
CA PRO A 405 14.86 -12.14 0.16
C PRO A 405 15.98 -13.03 -0.40
N ASP A 406 16.87 -12.42 -1.16
CA ASP A 406 18.10 -13.06 -1.61
C ASP A 406 19.00 -13.42 -0.39
N GLY A 407 19.90 -14.37 -0.59
CA GLY A 407 20.86 -14.81 0.44
C GLY A 407 20.74 -16.29 0.78
N ASP A 408 21.66 -16.76 1.60
CA ASP A 408 21.83 -18.17 2.02
C ASP A 408 21.46 -18.43 3.49
N GLY A 409 21.14 -17.37 4.24
CA GLY A 409 20.77 -17.45 5.65
C GLY A 409 19.46 -18.20 5.90
N PRO A 410 19.22 -18.65 7.16
CA PRO A 410 17.99 -19.31 7.54
C PRO A 410 16.74 -18.46 7.32
N VAL A 411 15.59 -19.11 7.08
CA VAL A 411 14.32 -18.43 6.81
C VAL A 411 13.23 -18.97 7.74
N VAL A 412 12.49 -18.06 8.36
CA VAL A 412 11.26 -18.37 9.08
C VAL A 412 10.07 -17.79 8.33
N LEU A 413 9.19 -18.66 7.84
CA LEU A 413 7.94 -18.29 7.19
C LEU A 413 6.80 -18.40 8.21
N ALA A 414 6.35 -17.28 8.77
CA ALA A 414 5.31 -17.27 9.81
C ALA A 414 4.00 -16.66 9.29
N SER A 415 2.90 -17.41 9.44
CA SER A 415 1.60 -17.02 8.89
C SER A 415 0.44 -17.18 9.86
N ALA A 416 -0.62 -16.37 9.65
CA ALA A 416 -1.91 -16.57 10.29
C ALA A 416 -3.07 -16.41 9.27
N GLY A 417 -4.04 -17.32 9.34
CA GLY A 417 -5.22 -17.31 8.47
C GLY A 417 -4.83 -17.38 6.99
N VAL A 418 -5.38 -16.48 6.17
CA VAL A 418 -5.09 -16.42 4.72
C VAL A 418 -3.67 -15.94 4.41
N GLY A 419 -2.94 -15.40 5.37
CA GLY A 419 -1.52 -15.06 5.24
C GLY A 419 -0.60 -16.25 4.91
N VAL A 420 -1.12 -17.46 4.97
CA VAL A 420 -0.42 -18.66 4.51
C VAL A 420 -0.18 -18.67 2.99
N THR A 421 -0.95 -17.91 2.20
CA THR A 421 -0.92 -17.99 0.74
C THR A 421 0.42 -17.58 0.10
N PRO A 422 1.06 -16.45 0.44
CA PRO A 422 2.40 -16.16 -0.08
C PRO A 422 3.46 -17.09 0.52
N MET A 423 3.27 -17.55 1.76
CA MET A 423 4.23 -18.45 2.42
C MET A 423 4.31 -19.81 1.76
N ILE A 424 3.19 -20.33 1.22
CA ILE A 424 3.18 -21.58 0.44
C ILE A 424 3.98 -21.42 -0.86
N ALA A 425 3.88 -20.29 -1.56
CA ALA A 425 4.69 -20.04 -2.76
C ALA A 425 6.18 -19.99 -2.43
N MET A 426 6.54 -19.32 -1.34
CA MET A 426 7.93 -19.25 -0.85
C MET A 426 8.46 -20.62 -0.41
N LEU A 427 7.63 -21.39 0.30
CA LEU A 427 7.98 -22.75 0.72
C LEU A 427 8.28 -23.68 -0.47
N HIS A 428 7.49 -23.58 -1.53
CA HIS A 428 7.75 -24.32 -2.77
C HIS A 428 9.07 -23.93 -3.42
N ALA A 429 9.39 -22.65 -3.48
CA ALA A 429 10.65 -22.18 -4.04
C ALA A 429 11.84 -22.66 -3.22
N LEU A 430 11.78 -22.53 -1.90
CA LEU A 430 12.83 -22.99 -0.98
C LEU A 430 13.03 -24.52 -1.00
N ALA A 431 11.96 -25.28 -1.28
CA ALA A 431 12.04 -26.74 -1.35
C ALA A 431 12.78 -27.27 -2.59
N VAL A 432 12.89 -26.45 -3.64
CA VAL A 432 13.58 -26.81 -4.90
C VAL A 432 14.85 -25.98 -5.14
N ASP A 433 15.24 -25.16 -4.19
CA ASP A 433 16.43 -24.33 -4.26
C ASP A 433 17.67 -25.23 -4.36
N PRO A 434 18.55 -25.05 -5.38
CA PRO A 434 19.80 -25.80 -5.49
C PRO A 434 20.78 -25.51 -4.34
N GLU A 435 20.64 -24.36 -3.66
CA GLU A 435 21.39 -23.99 -2.46
C GLU A 435 20.44 -24.00 -1.24
N PRO A 436 20.15 -25.18 -0.66
CA PRO A 436 19.08 -25.33 0.31
C PRO A 436 19.37 -24.59 1.63
N ARG A 437 18.49 -23.67 1.98
CA ARG A 437 18.50 -22.95 3.25
C ARG A 437 17.80 -23.75 4.35
N GLN A 438 18.13 -23.47 5.62
CA GLN A 438 17.32 -23.94 6.76
C GLN A 438 16.02 -23.14 6.81
N VAL A 439 14.87 -23.82 6.80
CA VAL A 439 13.55 -23.21 6.75
C VAL A 439 12.69 -23.71 7.90
N ALA A 440 12.09 -22.78 8.64
CA ALA A 440 11.03 -23.10 9.59
C ALA A 440 9.70 -22.50 9.09
N PHE A 441 8.73 -23.36 8.80
CA PHE A 441 7.38 -22.98 8.39
C PHE A 441 6.45 -22.98 9.60
N ALA A 442 6.09 -21.78 10.10
CA ALA A 442 5.28 -21.60 11.29
C ALA A 442 3.86 -21.12 10.91
N GLN A 443 2.84 -21.87 11.29
CA GLN A 443 1.46 -21.56 10.94
C GLN A 443 0.59 -21.42 12.18
N ALA A 444 -0.01 -20.23 12.38
CA ALA A 444 -1.02 -19.99 13.40
C ALA A 444 -2.43 -20.20 12.82
N VAL A 445 -3.16 -21.15 13.37
CA VAL A 445 -4.46 -21.59 12.87
C VAL A 445 -5.47 -21.58 14.02
N ARG A 446 -6.77 -21.49 13.70
CA ARG A 446 -7.82 -21.58 14.73
C ARG A 446 -7.95 -23.00 15.27
N ASN A 447 -8.11 -23.97 14.37
CA ASN A 447 -8.31 -25.40 14.65
C ASN A 447 -8.11 -26.21 13.35
N GLY A 448 -8.32 -27.52 13.39
CA GLY A 448 -8.09 -28.42 12.26
C GLY A 448 -8.95 -28.14 11.03
N VAL A 449 -10.21 -27.71 11.18
CA VAL A 449 -11.08 -27.40 10.03
C VAL A 449 -10.67 -26.14 9.27
N ASN A 450 -9.91 -25.26 9.92
CA ASN A 450 -9.37 -24.04 9.33
C ASN A 450 -7.91 -24.21 8.84
N HIS A 451 -7.30 -25.40 9.00
CA HIS A 451 -5.91 -25.66 8.67
C HIS A 451 -5.71 -25.91 7.18
N ALA A 452 -5.60 -24.83 6.40
CA ALA A 452 -5.34 -24.89 4.97
C ALA A 452 -3.92 -25.40 4.66
N PHE A 453 -3.74 -26.10 3.54
CA PHE A 453 -2.49 -26.62 3.00
C PHE A 453 -1.77 -27.64 3.89
N LYS A 454 -2.44 -28.20 4.91
CA LYS A 454 -1.85 -29.13 5.86
C LYS A 454 -1.09 -30.27 5.20
N GLU A 455 -1.73 -30.98 4.26
CA GLU A 455 -1.12 -32.13 3.60
C GLU A 455 0.03 -31.73 2.66
N GLU A 456 -0.08 -30.55 2.03
CA GLU A 456 0.94 -29.99 1.15
C GLU A 456 2.21 -29.65 1.94
N VAL A 457 2.08 -28.95 3.06
CA VAL A 457 3.19 -28.59 3.96
C VAL A 457 3.83 -29.84 4.55
N ASN A 458 3.03 -30.82 5.02
CA ASN A 458 3.51 -32.08 5.55
C ASN A 458 4.36 -32.83 4.52
N ARG A 459 3.89 -32.91 3.28
CA ARG A 459 4.61 -33.59 2.20
C ARG A 459 5.94 -32.90 1.89
N ILE A 460 5.95 -31.56 1.78
CA ILE A 460 7.17 -30.79 1.49
C ILE A 460 8.18 -30.97 2.64
N ALA A 461 7.80 -30.79 3.89
CA ALA A 461 8.69 -30.95 5.06
C ALA A 461 9.23 -32.39 5.17
N HIS A 462 8.45 -33.40 4.80
CA HIS A 462 8.93 -34.79 4.80
C HIS A 462 9.94 -35.07 3.67
N GLN A 463 9.79 -34.42 2.52
CA GLN A 463 10.65 -34.62 1.35
C GLN A 463 11.93 -33.78 1.37
N THR A 464 11.96 -32.69 2.17
CA THR A 464 13.07 -31.73 2.19
C THR A 464 13.61 -31.62 3.62
N PRO A 465 14.71 -32.27 3.96
CA PRO A 465 15.24 -32.35 5.33
C PRO A 465 15.62 -30.98 5.97
N THR A 466 15.86 -29.96 5.15
CA THR A 466 16.16 -28.61 5.62
C THR A 466 14.91 -27.81 5.99
N ILE A 467 13.71 -28.35 5.75
CA ILE A 467 12.44 -27.70 6.05
C ILE A 467 11.80 -28.34 7.28
N SER A 468 11.61 -27.55 8.32
CA SER A 468 10.83 -27.89 9.50
C SER A 468 9.47 -27.19 9.48
N LYS A 469 8.49 -27.74 10.21
CA LYS A 469 7.19 -27.10 10.37
C LYS A 469 6.82 -26.97 11.84
N HIS A 470 6.05 -25.93 12.18
CA HIS A 470 5.46 -25.72 13.48
C HIS A 470 4.05 -25.16 13.35
N VAL A 471 3.07 -25.83 13.94
CA VAL A 471 1.66 -25.46 13.84
C VAL A 471 1.11 -25.17 15.23
N THR A 472 0.51 -23.99 15.39
CA THR A 472 -0.13 -23.59 16.64
C THR A 472 -1.64 -23.45 16.45
N TYR A 473 -2.45 -24.13 17.27
CA TYR A 473 -3.91 -23.98 17.28
C TYR A 473 -4.36 -23.07 18.42
N SER A 474 -5.08 -22.00 18.08
CA SER A 474 -5.57 -21.05 19.10
C SER A 474 -6.86 -21.50 19.78
N ARG A 475 -7.66 -22.36 19.13
CA ARG A 475 -8.93 -22.91 19.63
C ARG A 475 -9.12 -24.33 19.08
N PRO A 476 -8.30 -25.31 19.52
CA PRO A 476 -8.45 -26.69 19.06
C PRO A 476 -9.80 -27.27 19.45
N GLU A 477 -10.33 -28.12 18.60
CA GLU A 477 -11.58 -28.86 18.84
C GLU A 477 -11.29 -30.24 19.44
N ALA A 478 -12.35 -30.94 19.89
CA ALA A 478 -12.20 -32.20 20.60
C ALA A 478 -11.49 -33.31 19.79
N PHE A 479 -11.54 -33.26 18.49
CA PHE A 479 -10.85 -34.20 17.60
C PHE A 479 -9.42 -33.78 17.22
N ASP A 480 -9.02 -32.55 17.53
CA ASP A 480 -7.66 -32.08 17.32
C ASP A 480 -6.73 -32.67 18.39
N LYS A 481 -5.61 -33.24 17.97
CA LYS A 481 -4.65 -33.92 18.87
C LYS A 481 -3.32 -33.20 18.84
N LEU A 482 -2.90 -32.69 20.01
CA LEU A 482 -1.58 -32.12 20.25
C LEU A 482 -0.49 -33.16 19.95
N GLY A 483 0.60 -32.74 19.31
CA GLY A 483 1.69 -33.59 18.87
C GLY A 483 1.39 -34.44 17.61
N HIS A 484 0.15 -34.38 17.08
CA HIS A 484 -0.24 -35.11 15.88
C HIS A 484 -0.80 -34.17 14.80
N HIS A 485 -1.78 -33.30 15.17
CA HIS A 485 -2.40 -32.36 14.25
C HIS A 485 -1.77 -30.97 14.34
N TYR A 486 -1.23 -30.63 15.49
CA TYR A 486 -0.58 -29.34 15.79
C TYR A 486 0.44 -29.53 16.92
N ASP A 487 1.38 -28.58 17.04
CA ASP A 487 2.54 -28.69 17.92
C ASP A 487 2.38 -27.91 19.24
N ALA A 488 1.58 -26.83 19.23
CA ALA A 488 1.36 -26.00 20.40
C ALA A 488 -0.06 -25.42 20.48
N ASN A 489 -0.55 -25.21 21.73
CA ASN A 489 -1.80 -24.49 22.00
C ASN A 489 -1.56 -22.98 22.14
N GLY A 490 -2.52 -22.16 21.68
CA GLY A 490 -2.54 -20.73 21.92
C GLY A 490 -2.15 -19.93 20.68
N ARG A 491 -1.46 -18.83 20.90
CA ARG A 491 -1.00 -17.92 19.83
C ARG A 491 0.48 -18.17 19.54
N LEU A 492 0.84 -18.09 18.27
CA LEU A 492 2.24 -18.10 17.86
C LEU A 492 2.94 -16.85 18.42
N SER A 493 4.08 -17.02 19.06
CA SER A 493 4.85 -15.97 19.71
C SER A 493 6.24 -15.77 19.07
N ALA A 494 6.84 -14.62 19.29
CA ALA A 494 8.22 -14.34 18.85
C ALA A 494 9.22 -15.32 19.49
N GLU A 495 9.02 -15.68 20.77
CA GLU A 495 9.84 -16.69 21.46
C GLU A 495 9.79 -18.04 20.73
N THR A 496 8.61 -18.45 20.26
CA THR A 496 8.48 -19.67 19.45
C THR A 496 9.29 -19.57 18.16
N LEU A 497 9.20 -18.46 17.44
CA LEU A 497 9.94 -18.26 16.19
C LEU A 497 11.45 -18.27 16.40
N LEU A 498 11.94 -17.62 17.45
CA LEU A 498 13.36 -17.63 17.84
C LEU A 498 13.84 -19.04 18.23
N GLY A 499 12.98 -19.83 18.89
CA GLY A 499 13.26 -21.22 19.18
C GLY A 499 13.35 -22.13 17.95
N LEU A 500 12.61 -21.79 16.87
CA LEU A 500 12.66 -22.51 15.60
C LEU A 500 13.91 -22.19 14.77
N SER A 501 14.44 -20.98 14.87
CA SER A 501 15.67 -20.55 14.20
C SER A 501 16.43 -19.56 15.09
N PRO A 502 17.39 -20.05 15.89
CA PRO A 502 18.13 -19.22 16.84
C PRO A 502 19.26 -18.40 16.20
N ASP A 503 19.48 -18.55 14.90
CA ASP A 503 20.50 -17.81 14.16
C ASP A 503 20.13 -16.34 14.03
N LYS A 504 21.08 -15.43 14.26
CA LYS A 504 20.87 -13.98 14.17
C LYS A 504 20.71 -13.48 12.73
N ASP A 505 21.22 -14.24 11.77
CA ASP A 505 21.09 -13.93 10.34
C ASP A 505 19.77 -14.44 9.73
N THR A 506 18.90 -15.02 10.56
CA THR A 506 17.59 -15.51 10.14
C THR A 506 16.72 -14.39 9.55
N GLN A 507 16.17 -14.66 8.38
CA GLN A 507 15.15 -13.80 7.75
C GLN A 507 13.75 -14.24 8.18
N PHE A 508 13.01 -13.35 8.82
CA PHE A 508 11.65 -13.61 9.28
C PHE A 508 10.64 -12.99 8.32
N LEU A 509 9.84 -13.81 7.65
CA LEU A 509 8.74 -13.37 6.80
C LEU A 509 7.41 -13.61 7.52
N LEU A 510 6.67 -12.54 7.78
CA LEU A 510 5.45 -12.56 8.57
C LEU A 510 4.25 -12.16 7.69
N CYS A 511 3.20 -12.99 7.63
CA CYS A 511 2.01 -12.64 6.88
C CYS A 511 0.74 -13.03 7.61
N GLY A 512 -0.21 -12.08 7.72
CA GLY A 512 -1.46 -12.30 8.42
C GLY A 512 -2.15 -11.01 8.89
N PRO A 513 -3.07 -11.08 9.86
CA PRO A 513 -3.74 -9.92 10.42
C PRO A 513 -2.76 -8.95 11.10
N ALA A 514 -3.07 -7.65 11.08
CA ALA A 514 -2.21 -6.60 11.61
C ALA A 514 -1.74 -6.86 13.05
N GLY A 515 -2.65 -7.27 13.95
CA GLY A 515 -2.31 -7.57 15.33
C GLY A 515 -1.36 -8.77 15.52
N PHE A 516 -1.43 -9.77 14.64
CA PHE A 516 -0.49 -10.90 14.60
C PHE A 516 0.91 -10.43 14.22
N ILE A 517 1.01 -9.66 13.15
CA ILE A 517 2.30 -9.13 12.66
C ILE A 517 2.92 -8.19 13.67
N SER A 518 2.14 -7.25 14.22
CA SER A 518 2.64 -6.28 15.21
C SER A 518 3.22 -6.98 16.45
N SER A 519 2.50 -7.98 16.98
CA SER A 519 2.96 -8.74 18.15
C SER A 519 4.28 -9.50 17.91
N LEU A 520 4.36 -10.23 16.78
CA LEU A 520 5.57 -10.99 16.44
C LEU A 520 6.76 -10.06 16.17
N ARG A 521 6.52 -9.01 15.40
CA ARG A 521 7.55 -8.05 15.06
C ARG A 521 8.13 -7.36 16.29
N SER A 522 7.27 -6.83 17.19
CA SER A 522 7.74 -6.20 18.42
C SER A 522 8.56 -7.17 19.27
N GLY A 523 8.11 -8.42 19.42
CA GLY A 523 8.85 -9.42 20.19
C GLY A 523 10.19 -9.82 19.55
N LEU A 524 10.28 -9.87 18.22
CA LEU A 524 11.55 -10.13 17.50
C LEU A 524 12.52 -8.94 17.63
N GLU A 525 12.03 -7.70 17.47
CA GLU A 525 12.84 -6.49 17.66
C GLU A 525 13.32 -6.35 19.12
N GLU A 526 12.48 -6.66 20.11
CA GLU A 526 12.87 -6.69 21.54
C GLU A 526 13.93 -7.75 21.85
N ALA A 527 13.92 -8.88 21.13
CA ALA A 527 14.93 -9.92 21.23
C ALA A 527 16.23 -9.58 20.47
N GLY A 528 16.29 -8.43 19.79
CA GLY A 528 17.48 -7.93 19.12
C GLY A 528 17.62 -8.35 17.66
N ILE A 529 16.58 -8.89 17.03
CA ILE A 529 16.58 -9.16 15.58
C ILE A 529 16.56 -7.82 14.82
N PRO A 530 17.47 -7.61 13.87
CA PRO A 530 17.49 -6.40 13.06
C PRO A 530 16.18 -6.20 12.29
N ALA A 531 15.73 -4.96 12.17
CA ALA A 531 14.44 -4.65 11.53
C ALA A 531 14.43 -4.95 10.01
N ASP A 532 15.58 -5.00 9.38
CA ASP A 532 15.79 -5.40 7.98
C ASP A 532 15.76 -6.91 7.76
N HIS A 533 15.85 -7.71 8.84
CA HIS A 533 15.62 -9.15 8.82
C HIS A 533 14.13 -9.51 9.03
N ILE A 534 13.24 -8.54 9.23
CA ILE A 534 11.81 -8.76 9.50
C ILE A 534 10.97 -8.18 8.36
N HIS A 535 10.54 -9.04 7.47
CA HIS A 535 9.71 -8.72 6.31
C HIS A 535 8.25 -9.06 6.63
N PHE A 536 7.30 -8.25 6.18
CA PHE A 536 5.90 -8.55 6.46
C PHE A 536 4.91 -7.98 5.45
N GLU A 537 3.78 -8.67 5.31
CA GLU A 537 2.61 -8.23 4.56
C GLU A 537 1.35 -8.46 5.37
N THR A 538 0.46 -7.44 5.43
CA THR A 538 -0.80 -7.52 6.17
C THR A 538 -1.96 -7.91 5.30
N PHE A 539 -2.73 -8.89 5.73
CA PHE A 539 -4.02 -9.25 5.15
C PHE A 539 -5.15 -9.05 6.17
N GLY A 540 -6.24 -8.55 5.70
CA GLY A 540 -7.45 -8.36 6.45
C GLY A 540 -8.31 -7.28 5.82
N PRO A 541 -9.60 -7.20 6.16
CA PRO A 541 -10.38 -6.05 5.80
C PRO A 541 -9.66 -4.84 6.40
N THR A 542 -9.09 -4.02 5.55
CA THR A 542 -8.87 -2.62 5.87
C THR A 542 -10.27 -2.04 5.98
N GLY A 543 -10.88 -2.26 7.17
CA GLY A 543 -12.25 -1.95 7.49
C GLY A 543 -12.61 -0.52 7.24
#